data_e6347ba8ca18e5cc32c7b805f1a0f68a
#
_entry.id   e6347ba8ca18e5cc32c7b805f1a0f68a
#
_cell.length_a   1.000
_cell.length_b   1.000
_cell.length_c   1.000
_cell.angle_alpha   90.00
_cell.angle_beta   90.00
_cell.angle_gamma   90.00
#
_symmetry.space_group_name_H-M   'P 1'
#
loop_
_entity.id
_entity.type
_entity.pdbx_description
1 polymer ?
#
loop_
_entity_poly.entity_id
_entity_poly.type
_entity_poly.pdbx_seq_one_letter_code
_entity_poly.pdbx_strand_id
1 'polypeptide(L)'
;MIIIKKNFKNNKFLYYFKGFFSLLIPKFLLKNKLQSLLISIPDYKLDYILKRVNYYNKIENKISINKSWPKLSDLQIKNKAKTYFFDSYYIVKYFPESLKANFLFGDINYVPKDVSFVKSRPINAKNKNSIILKLNKVRHFLYVDDIIPIEKKKDILFGRAAVHQKQR
;
A
#
# COMPACT_ATOMS: atom_id res chain seq x y z
N MET A 1 -25.11 17.28 -19.96
CA MET A 1 -23.63 17.31 -19.99
C MET A 1 -23.15 17.08 -18.57
N ILE A 2 -22.64 15.88 -18.27
CA ILE A 2 -22.19 15.53 -16.91
C ILE A 2 -20.80 16.12 -16.74
N ILE A 3 -20.70 17.18 -15.94
CA ILE A 3 -19.38 17.76 -15.55
C ILE A 3 -18.81 16.84 -14.49
N ILE A 4 -18.02 15.86 -14.90
CA ILE A 4 -17.20 15.07 -13.98
C ILE A 4 -16.15 16.03 -13.42
N LYS A 5 -16.31 16.45 -12.16
CA LYS A 5 -15.31 17.26 -11.47
C LYS A 5 -13.95 16.53 -11.53
N LYS A 6 -12.98 17.18 -12.16
CA LYS A 6 -11.61 16.68 -12.45
C LYS A 6 -10.74 16.44 -11.20
N ASN A 7 -11.30 16.53 -9.98
CA ASN A 7 -10.55 16.67 -8.72
C ASN A 7 -10.13 15.35 -8.05
N PHE A 8 -10.43 14.19 -8.63
CA PHE A 8 -10.21 12.91 -7.95
C PHE A 8 -9.04 12.08 -8.50
N LYS A 9 -8.34 12.60 -9.50
CA LYS A 9 -7.17 11.91 -10.04
C LYS A 9 -5.93 12.28 -9.22
N ASN A 10 -5.25 11.29 -8.62
CA ASN A 10 -3.97 11.53 -7.96
C ASN A 10 -3.02 12.23 -8.93
N ASN A 11 -2.60 13.44 -8.62
CA ASN A 11 -1.66 14.18 -9.44
C ASN A 11 -0.28 13.50 -9.33
N LYS A 12 0.18 12.88 -10.43
CA LYS A 12 1.44 12.15 -10.48
C LYS A 12 2.63 13.06 -10.14
N PHE A 13 2.62 14.28 -10.65
CA PHE A 13 3.70 15.24 -10.37
C PHE A 13 3.80 15.52 -8.87
N LEU A 14 2.68 15.88 -8.24
CA LEU A 14 2.62 16.16 -6.81
C LEU A 14 3.00 14.93 -5.96
N TYR A 15 2.58 13.74 -6.40
CA TYR A 15 2.94 12.50 -5.73
C TYR A 15 4.46 12.28 -5.72
N TYR A 16 5.11 12.38 -6.86
CA TYR A 16 6.56 12.21 -6.96
C TYR A 16 7.32 13.33 -6.28
N PHE A 17 6.87 14.58 -6.42
CA PHE A 17 7.46 15.71 -5.73
C PHE A 17 7.47 15.51 -4.21
N LYS A 18 6.33 15.16 -3.62
CA LYS A 18 6.22 14.82 -2.20
C LYS A 18 7.09 13.61 -1.82
N GLY A 19 7.17 12.62 -2.69
CA GLY A 19 8.02 11.45 -2.51
C GLY A 19 9.49 11.83 -2.41
N PHE A 20 10.02 12.55 -3.38
CA PHE A 20 11.41 13.01 -3.38
C PHE A 20 11.70 13.96 -2.21
N PHE A 21 10.82 14.93 -1.95
CA PHE A 21 10.97 15.84 -0.83
C PHE A 21 11.04 15.07 0.52
N SER A 22 10.28 14.00 0.66
CA SER A 22 10.30 13.20 1.88
C SER A 22 11.63 12.48 2.14
N LEU A 23 12.45 12.26 1.10
CA LEU A 23 13.80 11.69 1.24
C LEU A 23 14.79 12.69 1.85
N LEU A 24 14.53 13.98 1.70
CA LEU A 24 15.39 15.05 2.24
C LEU A 24 15.14 15.30 3.73
N ILE A 25 14.06 14.75 4.30
CA ILE A 25 13.73 14.94 5.71
C ILE A 25 14.70 14.13 6.58
N PRO A 26 15.49 14.79 7.44
CA PRO A 26 16.40 14.08 8.34
C PRO A 26 15.66 13.13 9.28
N LYS A 27 16.18 11.92 9.45
CA LYS A 27 15.51 10.87 10.25
C LYS A 27 15.33 11.20 11.72
N PHE A 28 16.22 12.03 12.30
CA PHE A 28 16.07 12.46 13.67
C PHE A 28 14.76 13.21 13.93
N LEU A 29 14.25 13.94 12.93
CA LEU A 29 12.94 14.62 13.00
C LEU A 29 11.76 13.64 12.97
N LEU A 30 11.99 12.41 12.55
CA LEU A 30 10.95 11.37 12.45
C LEU A 30 10.93 10.42 13.66
N LYS A 31 11.95 10.46 14.52
CA LYS A 31 12.15 9.50 15.61
C LYS A 31 10.92 9.34 16.51
N ASN A 32 10.29 10.43 16.92
CA ASN A 32 9.12 10.40 17.80
C ASN A 32 7.78 10.57 17.05
N LYS A 33 7.85 10.74 15.73
CA LYS A 33 6.64 11.05 14.92
C LYS A 33 5.67 9.90 14.87
N LEU A 34 6.16 8.66 14.83
CA LEU A 34 5.30 7.46 14.81
C LEU A 34 4.46 7.39 16.09
N GLN A 35 5.09 7.58 17.25
CA GLN A 35 4.40 7.56 18.55
C GLN A 35 3.33 8.66 18.61
N SER A 36 3.66 9.88 18.18
CA SER A 36 2.70 10.98 18.12
C SER A 36 1.53 10.69 17.20
N LEU A 37 1.78 10.07 16.04
CA LEU A 37 0.73 9.66 15.10
C LEU A 37 -0.21 8.62 15.72
N LEU A 38 0.33 7.64 16.45
CA LEU A 38 -0.47 6.60 17.10
C LEU A 38 -1.34 7.19 18.22
N ILE A 39 -0.78 8.08 19.04
CA ILE A 39 -1.50 8.76 20.12
C ILE A 39 -2.60 9.68 19.58
N SER A 40 -2.40 10.27 18.38
CA SER A 40 -3.37 11.17 17.77
C SER A 40 -4.60 10.46 17.18
N ILE A 41 -4.68 9.12 17.23
CA ILE A 41 -5.83 8.38 16.72
C ILE A 41 -7.00 8.56 17.69
N PRO A 42 -8.14 9.12 17.24
CA PRO A 42 -9.31 9.24 18.09
C PRO A 42 -9.91 7.87 18.47
N ASP A 43 -10.35 7.72 19.72
CA ASP A 43 -10.87 6.45 20.25
C ASP A 43 -12.00 5.88 19.41
N TYR A 44 -12.90 6.72 18.90
CA TYR A 44 -14.02 6.27 18.06
C TYR A 44 -13.59 5.62 16.74
N LYS A 45 -12.33 5.82 16.29
CA LYS A 45 -11.78 5.17 15.09
C LYS A 45 -10.99 3.90 15.40
N LEU A 46 -10.68 3.65 16.66
CA LEU A 46 -9.75 2.58 17.04
C LEU A 46 -10.27 1.21 16.62
N ASP A 47 -11.53 0.89 16.91
CA ASP A 47 -12.13 -0.39 16.54
C ASP A 47 -12.13 -0.62 15.01
N TYR A 48 -12.49 0.40 14.24
CA TYR A 48 -12.41 0.32 12.77
C TYR A 48 -10.97 0.08 12.29
N ILE A 49 -9.98 0.78 12.86
CA ILE A 49 -8.57 0.63 12.49
C ILE A 49 -8.09 -0.78 12.84
N LEU A 50 -8.38 -1.28 14.04
CA LEU A 50 -7.99 -2.63 14.46
C LEU A 50 -8.59 -3.71 13.56
N LYS A 51 -9.86 -3.61 13.21
CA LYS A 51 -10.50 -4.52 12.23
C LYS A 51 -9.78 -4.49 10.89
N ARG A 52 -9.37 -3.31 10.42
CA ARG A 52 -8.63 -3.18 9.15
C ARG A 52 -7.22 -3.75 9.26
N VAL A 53 -6.51 -3.48 10.35
CA VAL A 53 -5.16 -4.04 10.59
C VAL A 53 -5.22 -5.57 10.60
N ASN A 54 -6.15 -6.17 11.35
CA ASN A 54 -6.31 -7.63 11.43
C ASN A 54 -6.72 -8.26 10.09
N TYR A 55 -7.45 -7.53 9.25
CA TYR A 55 -7.75 -7.99 7.90
C TYR A 55 -6.49 -8.01 7.02
N TYR A 56 -5.62 -7.00 7.10
CA TYR A 56 -4.42 -6.89 6.26
C TYR A 56 -3.25 -7.71 6.77
N ASN A 57 -3.08 -7.80 8.08
CA ASN A 57 -2.06 -8.60 8.76
C ASN A 57 -2.73 -9.74 9.52
N LYS A 58 -2.47 -10.96 9.09
CA LYS A 58 -3.01 -12.19 9.71
C LYS A 58 -1.97 -12.97 10.49
N ILE A 59 -0.86 -12.34 10.85
CA ILE A 59 0.17 -12.97 11.68
C ILE A 59 -0.32 -12.97 13.12
N GLU A 60 -0.44 -14.15 13.70
CA GLU A 60 -0.90 -14.36 15.09
C GLU A 60 0.27 -14.58 16.04
N ASN A 61 1.35 -15.18 15.54
CA ASN A 61 2.48 -15.60 16.35
C ASN A 61 3.73 -14.78 16.01
N LYS A 62 4.69 -14.76 16.94
CA LYS A 62 6.03 -14.22 16.65
C LYS A 62 6.64 -14.98 15.48
N ILE A 63 7.20 -14.23 14.53
CA ILE A 63 7.91 -14.77 13.38
C ILE A 63 9.42 -14.66 13.58
N SER A 64 10.15 -15.64 13.10
CA SER A 64 11.60 -15.54 13.01
C SER A 64 11.97 -14.71 11.79
N ILE A 65 12.77 -13.67 12.01
CA ILE A 65 13.27 -12.84 10.91
C ILE A 65 14.36 -13.61 10.19
N ASN A 66 14.18 -13.85 8.91
CA ASN A 66 15.19 -14.49 8.07
C ASN A 66 16.41 -13.58 7.95
N LYS A 67 17.60 -14.13 8.22
CA LYS A 67 18.87 -13.38 8.12
C LYS A 67 19.14 -12.83 6.73
N SER A 68 18.61 -13.48 5.68
CA SER A 68 18.74 -13.06 4.28
C SER A 68 17.83 -11.90 3.87
N TRP A 69 16.83 -11.54 4.69
CA TRP A 69 15.97 -10.42 4.33
C TRP A 69 16.73 -9.11 4.25
N PRO A 70 16.42 -8.23 3.28
CA PRO A 70 17.06 -6.94 3.17
C PRO A 70 16.72 -6.06 4.37
N LYS A 71 17.64 -5.17 4.73
CA LYS A 71 17.38 -4.09 5.68
C LYS A 71 16.48 -3.03 5.05
N LEU A 72 15.82 -2.24 5.87
CA LEU A 72 15.06 -1.09 5.39
C LEU A 72 15.95 -0.05 4.70
N SER A 73 17.23 0.04 5.08
CA SER A 73 18.25 0.83 4.38
C SER A 73 18.47 0.41 2.93
N ASP A 74 18.25 -0.87 2.62
CA ASP A 74 18.51 -1.44 1.30
C ASP A 74 17.34 -1.22 0.32
N LEU A 75 16.26 -0.60 0.79
CA LEU A 75 15.13 -0.24 -0.05
C LEU A 75 15.52 0.86 -1.04
N GLN A 76 15.59 0.51 -2.32
CA GLN A 76 16.09 1.37 -3.38
C GLN A 76 15.02 1.74 -4.41
N ILE A 77 15.22 2.90 -5.04
CA ILE A 77 14.40 3.33 -6.18
C ILE A 77 14.80 2.55 -7.41
N LYS A 78 13.98 1.58 -7.81
CA LYS A 78 14.15 0.87 -9.10
C LYS A 78 13.27 1.53 -10.16
N ASN A 79 13.80 1.69 -11.39
CA ASN A 79 13.13 2.42 -12.47
C ASN A 79 11.71 1.91 -12.78
N LYS A 80 11.47 0.60 -12.72
CA LYS A 80 10.15 0.00 -12.98
C LYS A 80 9.23 -0.03 -11.75
N ALA A 81 9.70 0.35 -10.56
CA ALA A 81 8.99 0.20 -9.30
C ALA A 81 9.00 1.46 -8.42
N LYS A 82 9.17 2.66 -9.03
CA LYS A 82 9.25 3.94 -8.28
C LYS A 82 8.06 4.17 -7.34
N THR A 83 6.85 3.85 -7.78
CA THR A 83 5.63 4.01 -6.96
C THR A 83 5.64 3.09 -5.74
N TYR A 84 6.06 1.84 -5.91
CA TYR A 84 6.17 0.90 -4.79
C TYR A 84 7.22 1.36 -3.77
N PHE A 85 8.34 1.89 -4.25
CA PHE A 85 9.36 2.45 -3.38
C PHE A 85 8.78 3.59 -2.53
N PHE A 86 8.19 4.62 -3.13
CA PHE A 86 7.67 5.77 -2.38
C PHE A 86 6.55 5.41 -1.43
N ASP A 87 5.65 4.50 -1.84
CA ASP A 87 4.58 4.03 -0.96
C ASP A 87 5.11 3.24 0.24
N SER A 88 6.14 2.40 0.05
CA SER A 88 6.82 1.70 1.13
C SER A 88 7.63 2.67 2.00
N TYR A 89 8.40 3.57 1.38
CA TYR A 89 9.22 4.55 2.09
C TYR A 89 8.38 5.45 3.00
N TYR A 90 7.18 5.82 2.54
CA TYR A 90 6.25 6.63 3.34
C TYR A 90 5.94 5.99 4.70
N ILE A 91 5.99 4.67 4.78
CA ILE A 91 5.75 3.90 6.01
C ILE A 91 7.07 3.63 6.74
N VAL A 92 8.07 3.08 6.03
CA VAL A 92 9.29 2.57 6.68
C VAL A 92 10.21 3.66 7.21
N LYS A 93 10.09 4.90 6.74
CA LYS A 93 10.91 6.02 7.19
C LYS A 93 10.82 6.33 8.69
N TYR A 94 9.78 5.85 9.37
CA TYR A 94 9.60 6.00 10.81
C TYR A 94 10.28 4.90 11.64
N PHE A 95 10.82 3.89 10.98
CA PHE A 95 11.43 2.73 11.63
C PHE A 95 12.96 2.75 11.48
N PRO A 96 13.70 2.09 12.42
CA PRO A 96 15.14 1.94 12.31
C PRO A 96 15.57 1.28 11.00
N GLU A 97 16.60 1.80 10.36
CA GLU A 97 17.12 1.30 9.08
C GLU A 97 17.67 -0.12 9.16
N SER A 98 18.12 -0.53 10.34
CA SER A 98 18.66 -1.88 10.60
C SER A 98 17.59 -2.96 10.59
N LEU A 99 16.31 -2.61 10.71
CA LEU A 99 15.22 -3.58 10.67
C LEU A 99 15.17 -4.25 9.29
N LYS A 100 14.86 -5.53 9.30
CA LYS A 100 14.74 -6.35 8.10
C LYS A 100 13.28 -6.57 7.75
N ALA A 101 12.95 -6.47 6.46
CA ALA A 101 11.61 -6.73 5.96
C ALA A 101 11.66 -7.23 4.52
N ASN A 102 10.78 -8.16 4.18
CA ASN A 102 10.65 -8.65 2.83
C ASN A 102 9.49 -7.95 2.11
N PHE A 103 9.77 -7.38 0.93
CA PHE A 103 8.80 -6.70 0.08
C PHE A 103 8.72 -7.40 -1.27
N LEU A 104 7.54 -7.85 -1.64
CA LEU A 104 7.26 -8.41 -2.96
C LEU A 104 6.41 -7.41 -3.76
N PHE A 105 7.06 -6.71 -4.67
CA PHE A 105 6.41 -5.72 -5.51
C PHE A 105 5.78 -6.35 -6.74
N GLY A 106 4.61 -5.84 -7.14
CA GLY A 106 3.82 -6.35 -8.25
C GLY A 106 2.57 -7.09 -7.77
N ASP A 107 1.81 -7.59 -8.73
CA ASP A 107 0.64 -8.41 -8.46
C ASP A 107 1.08 -9.87 -8.35
N ILE A 108 0.89 -10.46 -7.18
CA ILE A 108 1.18 -11.87 -6.92
C ILE A 108 -0.13 -12.65 -6.78
N ASN A 109 -0.15 -13.87 -7.29
CA ASN A 109 -1.27 -14.81 -7.22
C ASN A 109 -0.96 -16.06 -6.38
N TYR A 110 0.12 -16.02 -5.62
CA TYR A 110 0.58 -17.06 -4.71
C TYR A 110 0.82 -16.52 -3.31
N VAL A 111 0.92 -17.39 -2.33
CA VAL A 111 1.33 -17.04 -0.97
C VAL A 111 2.83 -17.25 -0.84
N PRO A 112 3.61 -16.23 -0.43
CA PRO A 112 5.05 -16.37 -0.22
C PRO A 112 5.37 -17.38 0.89
N LYS A 113 6.52 -18.04 0.79
CA LYS A 113 7.04 -18.93 1.86
C LYS A 113 7.35 -18.13 3.13
N ASP A 114 8.04 -17.00 2.96
CA ASP A 114 8.39 -16.09 4.04
C ASP A 114 7.34 -14.98 4.17
N VAL A 115 7.19 -14.46 5.40
CA VAL A 115 6.34 -13.30 5.64
C VAL A 115 6.82 -12.13 4.80
N SER A 116 5.91 -11.56 4.02
CA SER A 116 6.23 -10.54 3.03
C SER A 116 5.15 -9.46 2.98
N PHE A 117 5.59 -8.23 2.79
CA PHE A 117 4.69 -7.14 2.45
C PHE A 117 4.35 -7.20 0.95
N VAL A 118 3.07 -7.22 0.64
CA VAL A 118 2.54 -7.45 -0.70
C VAL A 118 1.45 -6.44 -1.05
N LYS A 119 1.20 -6.24 -2.33
CA LYS A 119 0.08 -5.41 -2.82
C LYS A 119 -1.24 -6.20 -2.84
N SER A 120 -1.18 -7.48 -3.16
CA SER A 120 -2.32 -8.38 -3.29
C SER A 120 -1.98 -9.76 -2.75
N ARG A 121 -2.98 -10.52 -2.37
CA ARG A 121 -2.82 -11.91 -1.95
C ARG A 121 -4.02 -12.73 -2.38
N PRO A 122 -3.85 -14.05 -2.59
CA PRO A 122 -4.96 -14.96 -2.82
C PRO A 122 -5.93 -14.99 -1.63
N ILE A 123 -7.21 -15.17 -1.93
CA ILE A 123 -8.25 -15.39 -0.90
C ILE A 123 -8.26 -16.89 -0.59
N ASN A 124 -7.45 -17.29 0.39
CA ASN A 124 -7.45 -18.67 0.89
C ASN A 124 -7.10 -18.69 2.39
N ALA A 125 -7.29 -19.84 3.03
CA ALA A 125 -7.03 -20.00 4.46
C ALA A 125 -5.53 -19.89 4.84
N LYS A 126 -4.62 -20.16 3.90
CA LYS A 126 -3.17 -20.25 4.16
C LYS A 126 -2.42 -18.97 3.76
N ASN A 127 -3.05 -17.82 3.79
CA ASN A 127 -2.44 -16.56 3.32
C ASN A 127 -1.81 -15.68 4.42
N LYS A 128 -1.47 -16.27 5.58
CA LYS A 128 -0.91 -15.54 6.74
C LYS A 128 0.44 -14.87 6.43
N ASN A 129 1.26 -15.43 5.55
CA ASN A 129 2.55 -14.86 5.18
C ASN A 129 2.45 -13.61 4.28
N SER A 130 1.26 -13.21 3.89
CA SER A 130 1.06 -12.06 3.00
C SER A 130 0.44 -10.89 3.76
N ILE A 131 1.27 -9.90 4.13
CA ILE A 131 0.81 -8.65 4.76
C ILE A 131 0.49 -7.66 3.67
N ILE A 132 -0.78 -7.25 3.56
CA ILE A 132 -1.19 -6.32 2.51
C ILE A 132 -0.79 -4.89 2.88
N LEU A 133 -0.07 -4.23 1.98
CA LEU A 133 0.19 -2.80 1.99
C LEU A 133 -0.51 -2.09 0.84
N LYS A 134 -0.90 -0.84 1.09
CA LYS A 134 -1.49 0.04 0.07
C LYS A 134 -0.40 0.54 -0.89
N LEU A 135 0.02 -0.31 -1.80
CA LEU A 135 1.08 -0.05 -2.78
C LEU A 135 0.50 0.41 -4.13
N ASN A 136 1.29 1.20 -4.88
CA ASN A 136 0.93 1.78 -6.17
C ASN A 136 -0.26 2.76 -6.09
N LYS A 137 -0.26 3.63 -5.08
CA LYS A 137 -1.34 4.59 -4.77
C LYS A 137 -1.64 5.54 -5.93
N VAL A 138 -0.62 5.97 -6.65
CA VAL A 138 -0.78 6.93 -7.75
C VAL A 138 -1.59 6.35 -8.92
N ARG A 139 -1.58 5.03 -9.08
CA ARG A 139 -2.32 4.32 -10.13
C ARG A 139 -3.68 3.82 -9.65
N HIS A 140 -3.75 3.39 -8.39
CA HIS A 140 -4.93 2.85 -7.76
C HIS A 140 -5.47 3.80 -6.70
N PHE A 141 -6.53 3.41 -6.04
CA PHE A 141 -7.15 4.18 -4.96
C PHE A 141 -7.63 5.57 -5.41
N LEU A 142 -8.17 5.62 -6.61
CA LEU A 142 -8.94 6.77 -7.09
C LEU A 142 -10.35 6.65 -6.53
N TYR A 143 -10.84 7.72 -5.97
CA TYR A 143 -12.22 7.82 -5.51
C TYR A 143 -13.01 8.64 -6.51
N VAL A 144 -14.17 8.14 -6.89
CA VAL A 144 -15.13 8.84 -7.72
C VAL A 144 -16.27 9.25 -6.81
N ASP A 145 -16.62 10.51 -6.85
CA ASP A 145 -17.84 11.00 -6.21
C ASP A 145 -19.01 10.61 -7.12
N ASP A 146 -19.65 9.51 -6.80
CA ASP A 146 -20.73 8.94 -7.60
C ASP A 146 -22.05 9.60 -7.19
N ILE A 147 -22.41 10.64 -7.91
CA ILE A 147 -23.64 11.43 -7.67
C ILE A 147 -24.88 10.80 -8.31
N ILE A 148 -24.75 9.69 -9.02
CA ILE A 148 -25.89 9.04 -9.67
C ILE A 148 -26.45 7.98 -8.74
N PRO A 149 -27.71 8.12 -8.25
CA PRO A 149 -28.37 7.09 -7.47
C PRO A 149 -28.39 5.75 -8.20
N ILE A 150 -28.32 4.64 -7.45
CA ILE A 150 -28.20 3.31 -8.03
C ILE A 150 -29.41 2.97 -8.92
N GLU A 151 -30.59 3.47 -8.57
CA GLU A 151 -31.84 3.25 -9.31
C GLU A 151 -31.84 3.94 -10.68
N LYS A 152 -30.97 4.95 -10.87
CA LYS A 152 -30.81 5.67 -12.14
C LYS A 152 -29.65 5.13 -12.99
N LYS A 153 -28.91 4.16 -12.47
CA LYS A 153 -27.82 3.51 -13.23
C LYS A 153 -28.40 2.51 -14.21
N LYS A 154 -27.73 2.40 -15.35
CA LYS A 154 -28.05 1.35 -16.32
C LYS A 154 -27.55 0.00 -15.78
N ASP A 155 -28.34 -1.03 -15.93
CA ASP A 155 -27.96 -2.42 -15.63
C ASP A 155 -27.03 -2.97 -16.71
N ILE A 156 -25.79 -2.45 -16.74
CA ILE A 156 -24.77 -2.79 -17.73
C ILE A 156 -23.45 -3.08 -17.02
N LEU A 157 -22.92 -4.26 -17.26
CA LEU A 157 -21.53 -4.57 -16.89
C LEU A 157 -20.58 -4.01 -17.95
N PHE A 158 -19.72 -3.09 -17.55
CA PHE A 158 -18.66 -2.54 -18.40
C PHE A 158 -17.30 -3.01 -17.93
N GLY A 159 -16.51 -3.62 -18.82
CA GLY A 159 -15.15 -4.07 -18.55
C GLY A 159 -14.17 -3.60 -19.63
N ARG A 160 -13.01 -3.09 -19.22
CA ARG A 160 -11.89 -2.80 -20.11
C ARG A 160 -10.60 -3.39 -19.51
N ALA A 161 -10.03 -4.36 -20.20
CA ALA A 161 -8.79 -5.01 -19.81
C ALA A 161 -7.80 -5.04 -20.98
N ALA A 162 -6.50 -4.98 -20.68
CA ALA A 162 -5.46 -5.30 -21.64
C ALA A 162 -5.24 -6.82 -21.62
N VAL A 163 -5.37 -7.46 -22.76
CA VAL A 163 -5.09 -8.90 -22.93
C VAL A 163 -3.62 -9.04 -23.31
N HIS A 164 -2.83 -9.69 -22.46
CA HIS A 164 -1.45 -10.03 -22.80
C HIS A 164 -1.42 -11.30 -23.64
N GLN A 165 -0.48 -11.38 -24.61
CA GLN A 165 -0.36 -12.50 -25.57
C GLN A 165 -0.28 -13.90 -24.91
N LYS A 166 0.17 -13.97 -23.67
CA LYS A 166 0.21 -15.24 -22.90
C LYS A 166 -1.15 -15.74 -22.39
N GLN A 167 -2.23 -15.00 -22.63
CA GLN A 167 -3.60 -15.34 -22.21
C GLN A 167 -4.52 -15.68 -23.38
N ARG A 168 -3.93 -15.85 -24.59
CA ARG A 168 -4.65 -16.32 -25.78
C ARG A 168 -4.52 -17.84 -25.92
#